data_c6ac601ee7a98e479718ee7e5618fc75
#
_entry.id   c6ac601ee7a98e479718ee7e5618fc75
#
_cell.length_a   1.000
_cell.length_b   1.000
_cell.length_c   1.000
_cell.angle_alpha   90.00
_cell.angle_beta   90.00
_cell.angle_gamma   90.00
#
_symmetry.space_group_name_H-M   'P 1'
#
loop_
_entity.id
_entity.type
_entity.pdbx_description
1 polymer ?
#
loop_
_entity_poly.entity_id
_entity_poly.type
_entity_poly.pdbx_seq_one_letter_code
_entity_poly.pdbx_strand_id
1 'polypeptide(L)'
;MREGRMFAQKLSYKEVLDSEGREMGVLYNIVVDAKTGILTELVIKPASELDTSGFKKENDYILIPFDAVKSVRDVIVLDSEKIKTRA
;
A
#
# COMPACT_ATOMS: atom_id res chain seq x y z
N MET A 1 -12.69 -11.41 -14.18
CA MET A 1 -11.90 -10.37 -13.89
C MET A 1 -12.67 -9.14 -13.62
N ARG A 2 -12.24 -8.29 -12.71
CA ARG A 2 -12.93 -7.13 -12.38
C ARG A 2 -12.57 -6.12 -13.35
N GLU A 3 -13.45 -5.38 -13.89
CA GLU A 3 -13.16 -4.42 -14.82
C GLU A 3 -12.34 -3.35 -14.25
N GLY A 4 -11.30 -2.95 -14.87
CA GLY A 4 -10.49 -1.83 -14.44
C GLY A 4 -9.46 -2.13 -13.38
N ARG A 5 -9.41 -3.35 -12.87
CA ARG A 5 -8.47 -3.66 -11.80
C ARG A 5 -7.80 -5.00 -12.05
N MET A 6 -6.53 -5.03 -11.75
CA MET A 6 -5.73 -6.23 -11.80
C MET A 6 -4.82 -6.24 -10.59
N PHE A 7 -4.34 -7.41 -10.21
CA PHE A 7 -3.46 -7.53 -9.07
C PHE A 7 -2.15 -8.13 -9.52
N ALA A 8 -1.07 -7.46 -9.15
CA ALA A 8 0.28 -7.93 -9.45
C ALA A 8 0.86 -8.50 -8.17
N GLN A 9 1.18 -9.77 -8.16
CA GLN A 9 1.60 -10.43 -6.94
C GLN A 9 3.08 -10.66 -6.80
N LYS A 10 3.84 -10.24 -7.78
CA LYS A 10 5.27 -10.51 -7.72
C LYS A 10 5.99 -9.79 -6.61
N LEU A 11 5.43 -8.69 -6.11
CA LEU A 11 6.05 -7.95 -5.04
C LEU A 11 5.40 -8.25 -3.69
N SER A 12 4.55 -9.28 -3.62
CA SER A 12 3.84 -9.56 -2.38
C SER A 12 4.80 -9.91 -1.26
N TYR A 13 4.40 -9.57 -0.07
CA TYR A 13 5.12 -9.85 1.17
C TYR A 13 6.37 -9.00 1.38
N LYS A 14 6.62 -8.03 0.53
CA LYS A 14 7.71 -7.11 0.78
C LYS A 14 7.34 -6.22 1.96
N GLU A 15 8.29 -5.98 2.84
CA GLU A 15 8.04 -5.17 4.01
C GLU A 15 7.79 -3.73 3.63
N VAL A 16 6.88 -3.07 4.33
CA VAL A 16 6.50 -1.68 4.07
C VAL A 16 6.73 -0.85 5.31
N LEU A 17 7.52 0.20 5.17
CA LEU A 17 7.82 1.13 6.25
C LEU A 17 7.40 2.52 5.81
N ASP A 18 7.20 3.43 6.76
CA ASP A 18 7.02 4.83 6.38
C ASP A 18 8.39 5.51 6.41
N SER A 19 8.42 6.76 5.98
CA SER A 19 9.69 7.46 5.84
C SER A 19 10.31 7.80 7.19
N GLU A 20 9.60 7.59 8.28
CA GLU A 20 10.16 7.73 9.61
C GLU A 20 10.60 6.40 10.20
N GLY A 21 10.57 5.35 9.40
CA GLY A 21 11.02 4.04 9.85
C GLY A 21 9.99 3.21 10.58
N ARG A 22 8.74 3.68 10.65
CA ARG A 22 7.71 2.94 11.35
C ARG A 22 7.20 1.81 10.48
N GLU A 23 7.02 0.64 11.06
CA GLU A 23 6.55 -0.51 10.32
C GLU A 23 5.07 -0.36 9.97
N MET A 24 4.74 -0.42 8.70
CA MET A 24 3.36 -0.33 8.26
C MET A 24 2.76 -1.71 8.05
N GLY A 25 3.56 -2.66 7.67
CA GLY A 25 3.08 -4.01 7.41
C GLY A 25 3.83 -4.65 6.28
N VAL A 26 3.15 -5.51 5.53
CA VAL A 26 3.76 -6.14 4.36
C VAL A 26 2.85 -5.94 3.17
N LEU A 27 3.46 -5.85 2.01
CA LEU A 27 2.69 -5.69 0.78
C LEU A 27 1.99 -6.99 0.46
N TYR A 28 0.69 -6.93 0.29
CA TYR A 28 -0.09 -8.09 -0.06
C TYR A 28 -0.34 -8.12 -1.56
N ASN A 29 -0.64 -6.96 -2.15
CA ASN A 29 -0.95 -6.91 -3.57
C ASN A 29 -0.83 -5.47 -4.07
N ILE A 30 -0.89 -5.31 -5.38
CA ILE A 30 -0.86 -4.00 -6.00
C ILE A 30 -2.04 -3.94 -6.94
N VAL A 31 -2.76 -2.83 -6.93
CA VAL A 31 -3.89 -2.63 -7.81
C VAL A 31 -3.41 -1.85 -9.04
N VAL A 32 -3.73 -2.41 -10.20
CA VAL A 32 -3.35 -1.82 -11.48
C VAL A 32 -4.62 -1.53 -12.25
N ASP A 33 -4.71 -0.35 -12.85
CA ASP A 33 -5.82 -0.03 -13.71
C ASP A 33 -5.67 -0.84 -15.00
N ALA A 34 -6.60 -1.72 -15.28
CA ALA A 34 -6.48 -2.62 -16.42
C ALA A 34 -6.47 -1.90 -17.76
N LYS A 35 -7.08 -0.72 -17.82
CA LYS A 35 -7.11 0.00 -19.08
C LYS A 35 -5.84 0.73 -19.38
N THR A 36 -5.21 1.31 -18.38
CA THR A 36 -4.05 2.15 -18.59
C THR A 36 -2.75 1.50 -18.18
N GLY A 37 -2.82 0.42 -17.38
CA GLY A 37 -1.61 -0.20 -16.84
C GLY A 37 -0.98 0.59 -15.71
N ILE A 38 -1.64 1.62 -15.22
CA ILE A 38 -1.08 2.46 -14.18
C ILE A 38 -1.34 1.85 -12.82
N LEU A 39 -0.32 1.82 -11.97
CA LEU A 39 -0.47 1.36 -10.60
C LEU A 39 -1.23 2.41 -9.81
N THR A 40 -2.27 2.01 -9.13
CA THR A 40 -3.12 2.95 -8.43
C THR A 40 -3.00 2.87 -6.92
N GLU A 41 -2.91 1.66 -6.37
CA GLU A 41 -2.87 1.51 -4.93
C GLU A 41 -2.04 0.31 -4.53
N LEU A 42 -1.51 0.37 -3.32
CA LEU A 42 -0.92 -0.79 -2.68
C LEU A 42 -1.93 -1.37 -1.71
N VAL A 43 -2.03 -2.68 -1.67
CA VAL A 43 -2.86 -3.37 -0.69
C VAL A 43 -1.89 -3.94 0.33
N ILE A 44 -1.97 -3.45 1.56
CA ILE A 44 -1.01 -3.77 2.59
C ILE A 44 -1.71 -4.51 3.72
N LYS A 45 -1.08 -5.60 4.17
CA LYS A 45 -1.55 -6.28 5.35
C LYS A 45 -0.90 -5.55 6.52
N PRO A 46 -1.67 -4.85 7.35
CA PRO A 46 -1.07 -3.96 8.33
C PRO A 46 -0.38 -4.71 9.46
N ALA A 47 0.67 -4.11 9.98
CA ALA A 47 1.32 -4.64 11.16
C ALA A 47 0.33 -4.63 12.31
N SER A 48 0.45 -5.59 13.21
CA SER A 48 -0.54 -5.77 14.26
C SER A 48 -0.63 -4.56 15.19
N GLU A 49 0.45 -3.80 15.29
CA GLU A 49 0.45 -2.64 16.17
C GLU A 49 0.09 -1.35 15.49
N LEU A 50 -0.18 -1.40 14.20
CA LEU A 50 -0.49 -0.19 13.47
C LEU A 50 -1.95 0.21 13.70
N ASP A 51 -2.17 1.48 14.00
CA ASP A 51 -3.53 2.00 14.13
C ASP A 51 -4.01 2.28 12.71
N THR A 52 -4.97 1.50 12.25
CA THR A 52 -5.44 1.59 10.88
C THR A 52 -6.68 2.46 10.74
N SER A 53 -7.11 3.11 11.82
CA SER A 53 -8.40 3.78 11.80
C SER A 53 -8.49 4.91 10.80
N GLY A 54 -7.40 5.49 10.42
CA GLY A 54 -7.41 6.60 9.48
C GLY A 54 -7.14 6.22 8.03
N PHE A 55 -6.97 4.93 7.76
CA PHE A 55 -6.66 4.51 6.39
C PHE A 55 -7.88 3.90 5.72
N LYS A 56 -7.90 3.99 4.40
CA LYS A 56 -8.93 3.32 3.63
C LYS A 56 -8.69 1.82 3.78
N LYS A 57 -9.72 1.07 4.07
CA LYS A 57 -9.57 -0.36 4.31
C LYS A 57 -10.49 -1.15 3.41
N GLU A 58 -10.05 -2.37 3.10
CA GLU A 58 -10.87 -3.31 2.39
C GLU A 58 -10.62 -4.63 3.08
N ASN A 59 -11.62 -5.19 3.73
CA ASN A 59 -11.48 -6.36 4.59
C ASN A 59 -10.45 -6.04 5.67
N ASP A 60 -9.41 -6.85 5.78
CA ASP A 60 -8.40 -6.65 6.80
C ASP A 60 -7.16 -5.93 6.27
N TYR A 61 -7.25 -5.37 5.08
CA TYR A 61 -6.10 -4.74 4.45
C TYR A 61 -6.29 -3.24 4.38
N ILE A 62 -5.18 -2.51 4.35
CA ILE A 62 -5.25 -1.08 4.12
C ILE A 62 -4.83 -0.79 2.69
N LEU A 63 -5.41 0.24 2.13
CA LEU A 63 -5.15 0.65 0.75
C LEU A 63 -4.43 1.97 0.78
N ILE A 64 -3.27 2.03 0.14
CA ILE A 64 -2.45 3.24 0.13
C ILE A 64 -2.26 3.65 -1.32
N PRO A 65 -2.52 4.91 -1.67
CA PRO A 65 -2.33 5.36 -3.04
C PRO A 65 -0.88 5.19 -3.45
N PHE A 66 -0.67 4.79 -4.70
CA PHE A 66 0.69 4.55 -5.16
C PHE A 66 1.54 5.81 -5.15
N ASP A 67 0.92 6.99 -5.27
CA ASP A 67 1.70 8.21 -5.26
C ASP A 67 2.28 8.54 -3.88
N ALA A 68 1.94 7.77 -2.87
CA ALA A 68 2.59 7.93 -1.56
C ALA A 68 3.88 7.13 -1.46
N VAL A 69 4.22 6.35 -2.46
CA VAL A 69 5.43 5.54 -2.42
C VAL A 69 6.64 6.41 -2.65
N LYS A 70 7.60 6.37 -1.73
CA LYS A 70 8.81 7.16 -1.83
C LYS A 70 9.92 6.34 -2.49
N SER A 71 10.04 5.08 -2.16
CA SER A 71 11.03 4.23 -2.80
C SER A 71 10.62 2.77 -2.69
N VAL A 72 11.14 1.97 -3.60
CA VAL A 72 10.91 0.54 -3.61
C VAL A 72 12.26 -0.11 -3.80
N ARG A 73 12.72 -0.82 -2.79
CA ARG A 73 13.97 -1.54 -2.86
C ARG A 73 13.74 -2.85 -2.14
N ASP A 74 14.61 -3.21 -1.21
CA ASP A 74 14.37 -4.40 -0.40
C ASP A 74 13.12 -4.23 0.42
N VAL A 75 12.83 -2.98 0.79
CA VAL A 75 11.59 -2.65 1.46
C VAL A 75 10.92 -1.54 0.67
N ILE A 76 9.64 -1.37 0.90
CA ILE A 76 8.90 -0.27 0.31
C ILE A 76 8.80 0.82 1.36
N VAL A 77 9.14 2.05 0.99
CA VAL A 77 9.05 3.18 1.90
C VAL A 77 7.96 4.11 1.42
N LEU A 78 7.04 4.44 2.31
CA LEU A 78 5.94 5.36 2.02
C LEU A 78 6.26 6.71 2.61
N ASP A 79 5.87 7.77 1.92
CA ASP A 79 6.09 9.13 2.40
C ASP A 79 5.15 9.39 3.56
N SER A 80 5.68 9.59 4.75
CA SER A 80 4.86 9.79 5.94
C SER A 80 3.91 10.96 5.79
N GLU A 81 4.32 11.99 5.08
CA GLU A 81 3.45 13.15 4.92
C GLU A 81 2.26 12.84 4.03
N LYS A 82 2.46 11.98 3.04
CA LYS A 82 1.38 11.68 2.11
C LYS A 82 0.41 10.66 2.63
N ILE A 83 0.79 9.89 3.62
CA ILE A 83 -0.11 8.90 4.19
C ILE A 83 -0.72 9.34 5.50
N LYS A 84 -0.39 10.59 5.97
CA LYS A 84 -1.03 11.05 7.16
C LYS A 84 -2.49 11.13 6.92
N THR A 85 -3.26 10.61 7.86
CA THR A 85 -4.69 10.62 7.69
C THR A 85 -5.21 11.99 7.90
N ARG A 86 -6.26 12.32 7.26
CA ARG A 86 -6.92 13.50 7.54
C ARG A 86 -7.91 13.18 8.44
N ALA A 87 -7.84 13.44 9.49
CA ALA A 87 -8.75 13.01 10.50
C ALA A 87 -10.06 13.66 10.35
#